data_bb16d3f78da3be283774768521b29754
#
_entry.id   bb16d3f78da3be283774768521b29754
#
_cell.length_a   1.000
_cell.length_b   1.000
_cell.length_c   1.000
_cell.angle_alpha   90.00
_cell.angle_beta   90.00
_cell.angle_gamma   90.00
#
_symmetry.space_group_name_H-M   'P 1'
#
loop_
_entity.id
_entity.type
_entity.pdbx_description
1 polymer ?
#
loop_
_entity_poly.entity_id
_entity_poly.type
_entity_poly.pdbx_seq_one_letter_code
_entity_poly.pdbx_strand_id
1 'polypeptide(L)'
;MTTHDSHPSAHTVILRPAGGLACLPTPFASPLRWDPLGSLVMRPWYDRLAVNVVARWYLTLSRAWAAALASGGDPASFAGELGLECLPQGLCGWQVTRGLAATTTLARVHAGAEAHWQDVFFGAGAPSDATLVAAERGRRRSAHNLMAARRHFSCLRKRIDPLRWAIPRPAEMPPMSALQGDGGTCIQLPGEPSAFPAVELSHWVPGPYGRQAWLRFAAPGLPGDTAWAQVFEPVGVANPPTLISLHGICMESEHWGRAMDSVDVAPALALKGLRVIRPEGPWHGRRQLPGTYGGEPAMAQGPLGFLKLFRAWGAEVAVMIDWARRQGSAQVALGGVSLGALTSQLIAVAAKSWPAELRPDALVLIACSEDLKDVAFQGSLAAAIGLPARLAAQGWTEADVERYLTLMEPRGEPAMAPNKIVMVLGEADDLTPFSGGLALARRWQVPPVNLFLRPQGHFSVAFDLARRPQPLDRLAEILGSA
;
A
#
# COMPACT_ATOMS: atom_id res chain seq x y z
N MET A 1 -23.17 18.39 -42.87
CA MET A 1 -21.72 18.19 -43.08
C MET A 1 -21.07 18.33 -41.72
N THR A 2 -20.98 17.25 -41.00
CA THR A 2 -20.38 17.17 -39.66
C THR A 2 -19.10 16.37 -39.80
N THR A 3 -17.99 17.06 -39.65
CA THR A 3 -16.64 16.46 -39.67
C THR A 3 -16.41 15.71 -38.35
N HIS A 4 -16.27 14.41 -38.43
CA HIS A 4 -15.73 13.56 -37.38
C HIS A 4 -14.23 13.78 -37.29
N ASP A 5 -13.78 14.48 -36.26
CA ASP A 5 -12.38 14.47 -35.85
C ASP A 5 -12.07 13.15 -35.14
N SER A 6 -11.40 12.27 -35.84
CA SER A 6 -10.79 11.05 -35.29
C SER A 6 -9.49 11.43 -34.59
N HIS A 7 -9.52 11.44 -33.25
CA HIS A 7 -8.30 11.49 -32.45
C HIS A 7 -7.47 10.22 -32.69
N PRO A 8 -6.16 10.34 -32.98
CA PRO A 8 -5.29 9.17 -33.12
C PRO A 8 -5.13 8.50 -31.75
N SER A 9 -5.41 7.22 -31.70
CA SER A 9 -5.09 6.35 -30.57
C SER A 9 -3.59 6.43 -30.28
N ALA A 10 -3.23 6.94 -29.11
CA ALA A 10 -1.87 6.95 -28.62
C ALA A 10 -1.37 5.50 -28.48
N HIS A 11 -0.69 5.01 -29.49
CA HIS A 11 0.09 3.78 -29.38
C HIS A 11 1.21 4.03 -28.36
N THR A 12 1.11 3.39 -27.20
CA THR A 12 2.16 3.38 -26.19
C THR A 12 3.42 2.80 -26.84
N VAL A 13 4.35 3.66 -27.20
CA VAL A 13 5.67 3.25 -27.70
C VAL A 13 6.41 2.66 -26.50
N ILE A 14 6.43 1.33 -26.43
CA ILE A 14 7.30 0.60 -25.52
C ILE A 14 8.71 0.82 -26.07
N LEU A 15 9.48 1.73 -25.47
CA LEU A 15 10.89 1.88 -25.75
C LEU A 15 11.59 0.60 -25.32
N ARG A 16 11.78 -0.34 -26.25
CA ARG A 16 12.69 -1.46 -26.03
C ARG A 16 14.10 -0.89 -25.93
N PRO A 17 14.86 -1.19 -24.87
CA PRO A 17 16.27 -0.80 -24.84
C PRO A 17 16.97 -1.34 -26.07
N ALA A 18 17.68 -0.48 -26.76
CA ALA A 18 18.46 -0.83 -27.95
C ALA A 18 19.50 -1.87 -27.56
N GLY A 19 19.41 -3.06 -28.15
CA GLY A 19 20.45 -4.10 -28.13
C GLY A 19 20.60 -4.82 -26.77
N GLY A 20 20.01 -5.99 -26.63
CA GLY A 20 20.51 -7.11 -25.82
C GLY A 20 20.78 -6.92 -24.31
N LEU A 21 20.51 -5.76 -23.73
CA LEU A 21 20.77 -5.48 -22.33
C LEU A 21 19.76 -6.25 -21.45
N ALA A 22 20.25 -6.90 -20.41
CA ALA A 22 19.40 -7.53 -19.42
C ALA A 22 18.59 -6.45 -18.70
N CYS A 23 17.25 -6.55 -18.75
CA CYS A 23 16.35 -5.67 -18.03
C CYS A 23 15.24 -6.47 -17.33
N LEU A 24 14.60 -5.87 -16.32
CA LEU A 24 13.43 -6.46 -15.68
C LEU A 24 12.29 -6.59 -16.69
N PRO A 25 11.50 -7.69 -16.63
CA PRO A 25 10.39 -7.87 -17.55
C PRO A 25 9.33 -6.79 -17.33
N THR A 26 8.62 -6.43 -18.40
CA THR A 26 7.37 -5.68 -18.28
C THR A 26 6.40 -6.47 -17.36
N PRO A 27 5.69 -5.81 -16.45
CA PRO A 27 4.60 -6.46 -15.74
C PRO A 27 3.60 -7.06 -16.72
N PHE A 28 3.02 -8.20 -16.34
CA PHE A 28 1.97 -8.83 -17.15
C PHE A 28 0.78 -7.88 -17.24
N ALA A 29 0.43 -7.44 -18.46
CA ALA A 29 -0.73 -6.58 -18.66
C ALA A 29 -2.01 -7.37 -18.33
N SER A 30 -2.71 -6.95 -17.26
CA SER A 30 -4.00 -7.56 -16.91
C SER A 30 -4.99 -7.43 -18.08
N PRO A 31 -5.74 -8.48 -18.42
CA PRO A 31 -6.84 -8.40 -19.41
C PRO A 31 -7.86 -7.32 -19.07
N LEU A 32 -7.95 -6.92 -17.79
CA LEU A 32 -8.83 -5.85 -17.32
C LEU A 32 -8.46 -4.47 -17.87
N ARG A 33 -7.26 -4.30 -18.43
CA ARG A 33 -6.87 -3.09 -19.18
C ARG A 33 -7.58 -2.93 -20.52
N TRP A 34 -8.18 -4.00 -21.05
CA TRP A 34 -8.83 -3.99 -22.37
C TRP A 34 -10.29 -3.56 -22.25
N ASP A 35 -10.71 -2.56 -23.03
CA ASP A 35 -12.11 -2.33 -23.36
C ASP A 35 -12.53 -3.35 -24.46
N PRO A 36 -13.70 -3.98 -24.35
CA PRO A 36 -14.81 -3.76 -23.42
C PRO A 36 -14.79 -4.60 -22.14
N LEU A 37 -13.85 -5.58 -22.00
CA LEU A 37 -13.84 -6.52 -20.87
C LEU A 37 -13.70 -5.79 -19.53
N GLY A 38 -12.77 -4.85 -19.43
CA GLY A 38 -12.57 -4.05 -18.22
C GLY A 38 -13.82 -3.24 -17.86
N SER A 39 -14.51 -2.65 -18.86
CA SER A 39 -15.76 -1.90 -18.63
C SER A 39 -16.90 -2.77 -18.11
N LEU A 40 -16.91 -4.05 -18.47
CA LEU A 40 -17.92 -5.02 -18.02
C LEU A 40 -17.65 -5.44 -16.57
N VAL A 41 -16.39 -5.67 -16.23
CA VAL A 41 -15.97 -6.20 -14.91
C VAL A 41 -15.85 -5.09 -13.87
N MET A 42 -15.32 -3.91 -14.24
CA MET A 42 -15.10 -2.78 -13.31
C MET A 42 -16.42 -2.07 -12.96
N ARG A 43 -17.26 -2.77 -12.19
CA ARG A 43 -18.59 -2.34 -11.77
C ARG A 43 -18.81 -2.65 -10.27
N PRO A 44 -19.80 -2.02 -9.60
CA PRO A 44 -20.05 -2.22 -8.18
C PRO A 44 -20.27 -3.68 -7.75
N TRP A 45 -20.78 -4.56 -8.63
CA TRP A 45 -20.92 -5.99 -8.32
C TRP A 45 -19.56 -6.67 -8.10
N TYR A 46 -18.53 -6.26 -8.85
CA TYR A 46 -17.17 -6.76 -8.68
C TYR A 46 -16.63 -6.38 -7.29
N ASP A 47 -16.84 -5.15 -6.86
CA ASP A 47 -16.36 -4.67 -5.55
C ASP A 47 -17.00 -5.46 -4.40
N ARG A 48 -18.32 -5.70 -4.46
CA ARG A 48 -19.01 -6.54 -3.47
C ARG A 48 -18.46 -7.98 -3.43
N LEU A 49 -18.15 -8.55 -4.60
CA LEU A 49 -17.49 -9.84 -4.66
C LEU A 49 -16.08 -9.77 -4.08
N ALA A 50 -15.30 -8.75 -4.44
CA ALA A 50 -13.92 -8.56 -3.99
C ALA A 50 -13.83 -8.42 -2.47
N VAL A 51 -14.70 -7.62 -1.83
CA VAL A 51 -14.77 -7.52 -0.36
C VAL A 51 -14.97 -8.90 0.28
N ASN A 52 -15.92 -9.69 -0.23
CA ASN A 52 -16.17 -11.05 0.28
C ASN A 52 -14.97 -11.98 0.09
N VAL A 53 -14.30 -11.90 -1.07
CA VAL A 53 -13.09 -12.69 -1.35
C VAL A 53 -11.96 -12.24 -0.44
N VAL A 54 -11.75 -10.94 -0.26
CA VAL A 54 -10.72 -10.42 0.67
C VAL A 54 -11.01 -10.90 2.09
N ALA A 55 -12.18 -10.62 2.65
CA ALA A 55 -12.48 -10.92 4.04
C ALA A 55 -12.49 -12.43 4.35
N ARG A 56 -13.13 -13.24 3.49
CA ARG A 56 -13.42 -14.66 3.77
C ARG A 56 -12.38 -15.64 3.19
N TRP A 57 -11.55 -15.19 2.25
CA TRP A 57 -10.52 -16.03 1.65
C TRP A 57 -9.14 -15.46 1.89
N TYR A 58 -8.86 -14.27 1.38
CA TYR A 58 -7.51 -13.72 1.41
C TYR A 58 -6.99 -13.53 2.83
N LEU A 59 -7.75 -12.83 3.71
CA LEU A 59 -7.33 -12.57 5.09
C LEU A 59 -7.23 -13.88 5.89
N THR A 60 -8.23 -14.74 5.79
CA THR A 60 -8.25 -16.01 6.53
C THR A 60 -7.11 -16.94 6.10
N LEU A 61 -6.86 -17.06 4.79
CA LEU A 61 -5.73 -17.87 4.30
C LEU A 61 -4.37 -17.24 4.64
N SER A 62 -4.29 -15.91 4.65
CA SER A 62 -3.09 -15.20 5.08
C SER A 62 -2.81 -15.41 6.56
N ARG A 63 -3.85 -15.45 7.41
CA ARG A 63 -3.71 -15.78 8.84
C ARG A 63 -3.16 -17.19 9.06
N ALA A 64 -3.72 -18.20 8.35
CA ALA A 64 -3.21 -19.56 8.43
C ALA A 64 -1.77 -19.67 7.91
N TRP A 65 -1.45 -19.00 6.82
CA TRP A 65 -0.11 -18.96 6.26
C TRP A 65 0.91 -18.29 7.20
N ALA A 66 0.53 -17.18 7.85
CA ALA A 66 1.37 -16.53 8.85
C ALA A 66 1.64 -17.41 10.06
N ALA A 67 0.62 -18.15 10.55
CA ALA A 67 0.77 -19.14 11.59
C ALA A 67 1.69 -20.29 11.16
N ALA A 68 1.62 -20.74 9.89
CA ALA A 68 2.49 -21.76 9.35
C ALA A 68 3.97 -21.31 9.29
N LEU A 69 4.21 -20.05 8.99
CA LEU A 69 5.56 -19.47 9.04
C LEU A 69 6.09 -19.42 10.47
N ALA A 70 5.28 -18.98 11.42
CA ALA A 70 5.67 -18.86 12.83
C ALA A 70 5.92 -20.21 13.49
N SER A 71 5.15 -21.25 13.11
CA SER A 71 5.26 -22.60 13.68
C SER A 71 6.51 -23.36 13.21
N GLY A 72 7.21 -22.88 12.19
CA GLY A 72 8.36 -23.59 11.62
C GLY A 72 8.04 -24.98 11.06
N GLY A 73 6.76 -25.30 10.85
CA GLY A 73 6.28 -26.59 10.37
C GLY A 73 5.78 -27.54 11.47
N ASP A 74 5.85 -27.13 12.75
CA ASP A 74 5.30 -27.92 13.86
C ASP A 74 3.76 -27.84 13.91
N PRO A 75 3.05 -28.99 13.83
CA PRO A 75 1.59 -29.00 13.81
C PRO A 75 0.93 -28.52 15.10
N ALA A 76 1.53 -28.76 16.27
CA ALA A 76 0.97 -28.34 17.55
C ALA A 76 1.08 -26.82 17.73
N SER A 77 2.27 -26.26 17.44
CA SER A 77 2.48 -24.81 17.42
C SER A 77 1.56 -24.11 16.43
N PHE A 78 1.37 -24.67 15.23
CA PHE A 78 0.45 -24.12 14.24
C PHE A 78 -1.01 -24.11 14.74
N ALA A 79 -1.47 -25.19 15.36
CA ALA A 79 -2.83 -25.23 15.93
C ALA A 79 -2.99 -24.15 17.03
N GLY A 80 -2.01 -24.05 17.93
CA GLY A 80 -1.99 -23.03 19.00
C GLY A 80 -2.00 -21.59 18.46
N GLU A 81 -1.22 -21.29 17.41
CA GLU A 81 -1.21 -19.98 16.73
C GLU A 81 -2.59 -19.59 16.16
N LEU A 82 -3.40 -20.57 15.77
CA LEU A 82 -4.75 -20.37 15.24
C LEU A 82 -5.86 -20.48 16.28
N GLY A 83 -5.53 -20.77 17.55
CA GLY A 83 -6.52 -21.00 18.60
C GLY A 83 -7.31 -22.29 18.40
N LEU A 84 -6.76 -23.28 17.72
CA LEU A 84 -7.35 -24.60 17.53
C LEU A 84 -6.84 -25.55 18.60
N GLU A 85 -7.71 -26.37 19.20
CA GLU A 85 -7.31 -27.39 20.16
C GLU A 85 -6.42 -28.47 19.51
N CYS A 86 -6.72 -28.83 18.27
CA CYS A 86 -5.95 -29.78 17.47
C CYS A 86 -6.16 -29.53 15.97
N LEU A 87 -5.30 -30.14 15.16
CA LEU A 87 -5.49 -30.13 13.70
C LEU A 87 -6.73 -30.92 13.29
N PRO A 88 -7.44 -30.49 12.23
CA PRO A 88 -8.52 -31.30 11.64
C PRO A 88 -8.03 -32.67 11.23
N GLN A 89 -8.89 -33.66 11.33
CA GLN A 89 -8.61 -35.01 10.86
C GLN A 89 -8.98 -35.22 9.38
N GLY A 90 -8.58 -36.35 8.81
CA GLY A 90 -8.91 -36.75 7.45
C GLY A 90 -8.21 -35.88 6.38
N LEU A 91 -8.89 -35.67 5.27
CA LEU A 91 -8.32 -34.96 4.11
C LEU A 91 -7.84 -33.53 4.45
N CYS A 92 -8.56 -32.82 5.31
CA CYS A 92 -8.17 -31.47 5.73
C CYS A 92 -6.86 -31.50 6.54
N GLY A 93 -6.72 -32.43 7.50
CA GLY A 93 -5.49 -32.61 8.27
C GLY A 93 -4.29 -32.96 7.37
N TRP A 94 -4.50 -33.90 6.44
CA TRP A 94 -3.46 -34.24 5.46
C TRP A 94 -3.05 -33.02 4.62
N GLN A 95 -4.03 -32.24 4.12
CA GLN A 95 -3.76 -31.03 3.35
C GLN A 95 -2.98 -29.99 4.15
N VAL A 96 -3.35 -29.76 5.43
CA VAL A 96 -2.66 -28.84 6.33
C VAL A 96 -1.22 -29.31 6.60
N THR A 97 -1.00 -30.56 6.95
CA THR A 97 0.35 -31.10 7.21
C THR A 97 1.26 -30.93 5.99
N ARG A 98 0.73 -31.24 4.79
CA ARG A 98 1.45 -31.01 3.54
C ARG A 98 1.72 -29.52 3.29
N GLY A 99 0.75 -28.68 3.63
CA GLY A 99 0.87 -27.22 3.54
C GLY A 99 1.95 -26.65 4.46
N LEU A 100 2.06 -27.16 5.68
CA LEU A 100 3.11 -26.80 6.65
C LEU A 100 4.50 -27.11 6.09
N ALA A 101 4.72 -28.36 5.66
CA ALA A 101 5.99 -28.79 5.07
C ALA A 101 6.37 -27.96 3.83
N ALA A 102 5.39 -27.69 2.94
CA ALA A 102 5.61 -26.89 1.75
C ALA A 102 5.94 -25.43 2.12
N THR A 103 5.21 -24.83 3.06
CA THR A 103 5.44 -23.44 3.51
C THR A 103 6.81 -23.28 4.13
N THR A 104 7.23 -24.20 5.01
CA THR A 104 8.56 -24.18 5.65
C THR A 104 9.68 -24.27 4.60
N THR A 105 9.52 -25.13 3.60
CA THR A 105 10.51 -25.28 2.52
C THR A 105 10.59 -24.02 1.67
N LEU A 106 9.43 -23.46 1.26
CA LEU A 106 9.37 -22.25 0.45
C LEU A 106 9.87 -21.02 1.20
N ALA A 107 9.62 -20.93 2.51
CA ALA A 107 10.15 -19.87 3.36
C ALA A 107 11.68 -19.87 3.39
N ARG A 108 12.31 -21.04 3.53
CA ARG A 108 13.78 -21.18 3.48
C ARG A 108 14.35 -20.77 2.12
N VAL A 109 13.70 -21.20 1.03
CA VAL A 109 14.10 -20.81 -0.33
C VAL A 109 13.99 -19.31 -0.54
N HIS A 110 12.90 -18.71 -0.05
CA HIS A 110 12.71 -17.26 -0.15
C HIS A 110 13.71 -16.49 0.70
N ALA A 111 13.97 -16.91 1.93
CA ALA A 111 14.99 -16.28 2.78
C ALA A 111 16.37 -16.28 2.13
N GLY A 112 16.77 -17.39 1.52
CA GLY A 112 18.04 -17.48 0.76
C GLY A 112 18.06 -16.57 -0.46
N ALA A 113 16.96 -16.48 -1.20
CA ALA A 113 16.85 -15.60 -2.37
C ALA A 113 16.85 -14.11 -1.96
N GLU A 114 16.21 -13.76 -0.85
CA GLU A 114 16.19 -12.40 -0.30
C GLU A 114 17.59 -12.00 0.20
N ALA A 115 18.29 -12.87 0.94
CA ALA A 115 19.65 -12.60 1.39
C ALA A 115 20.61 -12.40 0.21
N HIS A 116 20.59 -13.28 -0.79
CA HIS A 116 21.37 -13.09 -2.02
C HIS A 116 21.03 -11.80 -2.75
N TRP A 117 19.74 -11.44 -2.82
CA TRP A 117 19.31 -10.19 -3.43
C TRP A 117 19.86 -8.98 -2.66
N GLN A 118 19.83 -9.00 -1.32
CA GLN A 118 20.40 -7.91 -0.51
C GLN A 118 21.90 -7.77 -0.73
N ASP A 119 22.65 -8.88 -0.79
CA ASP A 119 24.09 -8.88 -1.06
C ASP A 119 24.40 -8.28 -2.44
N VAL A 120 23.59 -8.59 -3.46
CA VAL A 120 23.78 -8.06 -4.82
C VAL A 120 23.37 -6.59 -4.92
N PHE A 121 22.25 -6.19 -4.28
CA PHE A 121 21.71 -4.84 -4.43
C PHE A 121 22.37 -3.80 -3.51
N PHE A 122 22.85 -4.22 -2.33
CA PHE A 122 23.42 -3.32 -1.32
C PHE A 122 24.88 -3.63 -0.99
N GLY A 123 25.47 -4.64 -1.58
CA GLY A 123 26.88 -4.97 -1.40
C GLY A 123 27.82 -3.95 -2.02
N ALA A 124 29.06 -3.94 -1.58
CA ALA A 124 30.10 -3.00 -2.05
C ALA A 124 30.60 -3.29 -3.48
N GLY A 125 30.20 -4.40 -4.10
CA GLY A 125 30.60 -4.78 -5.46
C GLY A 125 29.97 -3.90 -6.52
N ALA A 126 30.43 -4.03 -7.79
CA ALA A 126 29.82 -3.44 -8.96
C ALA A 126 29.14 -4.53 -9.80
N PRO A 127 27.96 -5.00 -9.43
CA PRO A 127 27.28 -6.09 -10.13
C PRO A 127 26.87 -5.68 -11.54
N SER A 128 26.92 -6.62 -12.49
CA SER A 128 26.39 -6.38 -13.82
C SER A 128 24.85 -6.28 -13.81
N ASP A 129 24.27 -5.60 -14.80
CA ASP A 129 22.81 -5.55 -14.99
C ASP A 129 22.20 -6.95 -15.05
N ALA A 130 22.88 -7.91 -15.69
CA ALA A 130 22.43 -9.29 -15.75
C ALA A 130 22.35 -9.94 -14.35
N THR A 131 23.31 -9.67 -13.48
CA THR A 131 23.34 -10.14 -12.09
C THR A 131 22.19 -9.53 -11.29
N LEU A 132 22.00 -8.21 -11.37
CA LEU A 132 20.90 -7.49 -10.71
C LEU A 132 19.53 -8.02 -11.15
N VAL A 133 19.33 -8.17 -12.48
CA VAL A 133 18.08 -8.70 -13.04
C VAL A 133 17.84 -10.13 -12.59
N ALA A 134 18.87 -10.98 -12.55
CA ALA A 134 18.76 -12.37 -12.11
C ALA A 134 18.37 -12.46 -10.62
N ALA A 135 19.02 -11.67 -9.76
CA ALA A 135 18.73 -11.60 -8.32
C ALA A 135 17.29 -11.14 -8.06
N GLU A 136 16.84 -10.06 -8.71
CA GLU A 136 15.47 -9.54 -8.54
C GLU A 136 14.41 -10.54 -9.04
N ARG A 137 14.65 -11.20 -10.19
CA ARG A 137 13.77 -12.25 -10.71
C ARG A 137 13.70 -13.45 -9.75
N GLY A 138 14.84 -13.85 -9.19
CA GLY A 138 14.92 -14.94 -8.22
C GLY A 138 14.11 -14.65 -6.97
N ARG A 139 14.32 -13.47 -6.40
CA ARG A 139 13.60 -12.97 -5.23
C ARG A 139 12.09 -12.93 -5.47
N ARG A 140 11.63 -12.27 -6.54
CA ARG A 140 10.18 -12.20 -6.87
C ARG A 140 9.57 -13.56 -7.09
N ARG A 141 10.24 -14.47 -7.80
CA ARG A 141 9.73 -15.83 -8.02
C ARG A 141 9.58 -16.60 -6.71
N SER A 142 10.58 -16.54 -5.83
CA SER A 142 10.53 -17.23 -4.52
C SER A 142 9.42 -16.64 -3.63
N ALA A 143 9.24 -15.32 -3.59
CA ALA A 143 8.17 -14.66 -2.87
C ALA A 143 6.78 -15.08 -3.38
N HIS A 144 6.55 -15.08 -4.69
CA HIS A 144 5.30 -15.56 -5.28
C HIS A 144 4.99 -17.02 -4.94
N ASN A 145 6.00 -17.90 -4.98
CA ASN A 145 5.83 -19.29 -4.62
C ASN A 145 5.45 -19.44 -3.14
N LEU A 146 6.10 -18.69 -2.26
CA LEU A 146 5.79 -18.66 -0.84
C LEU A 146 4.38 -18.15 -0.58
N MET A 147 3.98 -17.05 -1.21
CA MET A 147 2.61 -16.50 -1.10
C MET A 147 1.57 -17.49 -1.62
N ALA A 148 1.85 -18.21 -2.70
CA ALA A 148 0.95 -19.22 -3.27
C ALA A 148 0.70 -20.39 -2.32
N ALA A 149 1.56 -20.64 -1.33
CA ALA A 149 1.36 -21.67 -0.31
C ALA A 149 0.11 -21.44 0.55
N ARG A 150 -0.41 -20.21 0.64
CA ARG A 150 -1.67 -19.89 1.32
C ARG A 150 -2.82 -20.81 0.92
N ARG A 151 -2.89 -21.22 -0.33
CA ARG A 151 -3.94 -22.12 -0.88
C ARG A 151 -4.04 -23.48 -0.17
N HIS A 152 -2.94 -23.95 0.43
CA HIS A 152 -2.93 -25.22 1.15
C HIS A 152 -3.80 -25.20 2.41
N PHE A 153 -4.12 -24.03 2.93
CA PHE A 153 -4.92 -23.86 4.14
C PHE A 153 -6.41 -23.59 3.86
N SER A 154 -6.87 -23.76 2.62
CA SER A 154 -8.24 -23.44 2.20
C SER A 154 -9.33 -24.20 2.99
N CYS A 155 -9.04 -25.43 3.49
CA CYS A 155 -9.96 -26.20 4.32
C CYS A 155 -10.19 -25.60 5.73
N LEU A 156 -9.29 -24.70 6.20
CA LEU A 156 -9.41 -24.03 7.49
C LEU A 156 -10.30 -22.76 7.43
N ARG A 157 -10.63 -22.28 6.26
CA ARG A 157 -11.31 -20.99 6.03
C ARG A 157 -12.54 -20.71 6.90
N LYS A 158 -13.32 -21.74 7.24
CA LYS A 158 -14.52 -21.58 8.07
C LYS A 158 -14.27 -21.93 9.55
N ARG A 159 -13.03 -22.19 9.94
CA ARG A 159 -12.66 -22.70 11.25
C ARG A 159 -11.81 -21.73 12.06
N ILE A 160 -11.28 -20.69 11.42
CA ILE A 160 -10.38 -19.74 12.03
C ILE A 160 -10.85 -18.30 11.73
N ASP A 161 -10.53 -17.39 12.63
CA ASP A 161 -10.73 -15.97 12.42
C ASP A 161 -9.76 -15.41 11.36
N PRO A 162 -10.14 -14.39 10.60
CA PRO A 162 -9.25 -13.73 9.63
C PRO A 162 -8.12 -12.94 10.27
N LEU A 163 -8.22 -12.61 11.55
CA LEU A 163 -7.28 -11.78 12.30
C LEU A 163 -7.00 -12.40 13.67
N ARG A 164 -5.77 -12.25 14.14
CA ARG A 164 -5.42 -12.48 15.54
C ARG A 164 -5.76 -11.23 16.35
N TRP A 165 -6.99 -11.12 16.78
CA TRP A 165 -7.48 -9.96 17.50
C TRP A 165 -6.69 -9.68 18.79
N ALA A 166 -6.26 -8.43 18.94
CA ALA A 166 -5.49 -7.93 20.08
C ALA A 166 -5.92 -6.47 20.41
N ILE A 167 -7.21 -6.20 20.30
CA ILE A 167 -7.80 -4.88 20.59
C ILE A 167 -7.64 -4.61 22.09
N PRO A 168 -6.94 -3.53 22.50
CA PRO A 168 -6.86 -3.13 23.90
C PRO A 168 -8.23 -2.65 24.40
N ARG A 169 -8.49 -2.76 25.69
CA ARG A 169 -9.67 -2.11 26.30
C ARG A 169 -9.48 -0.58 26.28
N PRO A 170 -10.57 0.20 26.29
CA PRO A 170 -10.47 1.67 26.31
C PRO A 170 -9.56 2.22 27.42
N ALA A 171 -9.59 1.59 28.60
CA ALA A 171 -8.76 1.98 29.75
C ALA A 171 -7.25 1.67 29.57
N GLU A 172 -6.89 0.80 28.65
CA GLU A 172 -5.51 0.42 28.33
C GLU A 172 -4.89 1.30 27.21
N MET A 173 -5.72 2.16 26.63
CA MET A 173 -5.23 3.07 25.58
C MET A 173 -4.31 4.14 26.17
N PRO A 174 -3.26 4.53 25.44
CA PRO A 174 -2.47 5.70 25.81
C PRO A 174 -3.33 6.96 25.89
N PRO A 175 -3.00 7.92 26.75
CA PRO A 175 -3.72 9.18 26.82
C PRO A 175 -3.64 9.93 25.49
N MET A 176 -4.70 10.66 25.14
CA MET A 176 -4.79 11.42 23.88
C MET A 176 -3.58 12.34 23.64
N SER A 177 -3.08 12.98 24.70
CA SER A 177 -1.90 13.85 24.64
C SER A 177 -0.61 13.16 24.21
N ALA A 178 -0.47 11.86 24.47
CA ALA A 178 0.68 11.06 24.01
C ALA A 178 0.53 10.58 22.56
N LEU A 179 -0.71 10.58 22.04
CA LEU A 179 -1.03 10.15 20.68
C LEU A 179 -1.16 11.29 19.69
N GLN A 180 -1.43 12.51 20.19
CA GLN A 180 -1.56 13.71 19.36
C GLN A 180 -0.19 14.15 18.84
N GLY A 181 -0.13 14.45 17.56
CA GLY A 181 1.02 14.96 16.84
C GLY A 181 0.70 16.27 16.13
N ASP A 182 1.32 16.47 14.99
CA ASP A 182 1.28 17.70 14.22
C ASP A 182 -0.12 17.95 13.61
N GLY A 183 -0.51 19.21 13.53
CA GLY A 183 -1.80 19.59 12.96
C GLY A 183 -3.03 19.01 13.66
N GLY A 184 -2.89 18.53 14.91
CA GLY A 184 -3.97 17.88 15.64
C GLY A 184 -4.24 16.43 15.22
N THR A 185 -3.41 15.86 14.35
CA THR A 185 -3.46 14.47 13.90
C THR A 185 -2.59 13.56 14.78
N CYS A 186 -2.55 12.25 14.48
CA CYS A 186 -1.55 11.35 15.10
C CYS A 186 -0.18 11.40 14.40
N ILE A 187 -0.04 12.09 13.29
CA ILE A 187 1.24 12.23 12.57
C ILE A 187 2.18 13.15 13.35
N GLN A 188 3.42 12.74 13.46
CA GLN A 188 4.45 13.54 14.11
C GLN A 188 5.73 13.51 13.31
N LEU A 189 6.30 14.68 13.05
CA LEU A 189 7.61 14.80 12.43
C LEU A 189 8.67 14.17 13.36
N PRO A 190 9.57 13.30 12.84
CA PRO A 190 10.54 12.58 13.70
C PRO A 190 11.69 13.45 14.22
N GLY A 191 11.64 14.75 14.04
CA GLY A 191 12.65 15.72 14.44
C GLY A 191 13.09 16.61 13.27
N GLU A 192 14.18 17.34 13.47
CA GLU A 192 14.79 18.15 12.41
C GLU A 192 15.42 17.27 11.33
N PRO A 193 15.46 17.71 10.04
CA PRO A 193 16.04 16.94 8.94
C PRO A 193 17.47 16.46 9.16
N SER A 194 18.26 17.18 9.95
CA SER A 194 19.62 16.80 10.34
C SER A 194 19.70 15.55 11.23
N ALA A 195 18.59 15.22 11.92
CA ALA A 195 18.47 14.04 12.76
C ALA A 195 17.81 12.86 12.07
N PHE A 196 17.43 12.99 10.79
CA PHE A 196 16.83 11.90 10.04
C PHE A 196 17.82 10.76 9.83
N PRO A 197 17.34 9.50 9.82
CA PRO A 197 18.19 8.35 9.55
C PRO A 197 18.84 8.45 8.17
N ALA A 198 20.08 7.95 8.07
CA ALA A 198 20.74 7.82 6.78
C ALA A 198 19.94 6.89 5.86
N VAL A 199 19.67 7.36 4.65
CA VAL A 199 18.98 6.58 3.61
C VAL A 199 20.01 5.89 2.74
N GLU A 200 19.97 4.58 2.71
CA GLU A 200 20.80 3.74 1.86
C GLU A 200 20.06 3.46 0.55
N LEU A 201 20.72 3.72 -0.58
CA LEU A 201 20.21 3.45 -1.92
C LEU A 201 20.94 2.24 -2.50
N SER A 202 20.19 1.29 -3.03
CA SER A 202 20.75 0.11 -3.72
C SER A 202 21.37 0.46 -5.08
N HIS A 203 22.05 -0.51 -5.69
CA HIS A 203 22.39 -0.43 -7.11
C HIS A 203 21.11 -0.31 -7.96
N TRP A 204 21.23 0.42 -9.08
CA TRP A 204 20.18 0.62 -10.06
C TRP A 204 20.09 -0.57 -11.01
N VAL A 205 18.90 -1.11 -11.19
CA VAL A 205 18.60 -2.17 -12.17
C VAL A 205 17.80 -1.60 -13.34
N PRO A 206 18.15 -1.92 -14.59
CA PRO A 206 17.35 -1.51 -15.74
C PRO A 206 15.95 -2.13 -15.70
N GLY A 207 14.93 -1.32 -15.94
CA GLY A 207 13.53 -1.72 -16.02
C GLY A 207 12.90 -1.29 -17.34
N PRO A 208 11.66 -1.73 -17.63
CA PRO A 208 10.99 -1.44 -18.90
C PRO A 208 10.57 0.02 -19.06
N TYR A 209 10.53 0.78 -17.96
CA TYR A 209 10.06 2.17 -17.92
C TYR A 209 11.12 3.15 -17.43
N GLY A 210 12.38 2.70 -17.34
CA GLY A 210 13.48 3.45 -16.78
C GLY A 210 14.37 2.52 -15.97
N ARG A 211 14.94 3.03 -14.88
CA ARG A 211 15.72 2.22 -13.92
C ARG A 211 14.99 2.14 -12.57
N GLN A 212 15.30 1.11 -11.82
CA GLN A 212 14.71 0.87 -10.51
C GLN A 212 15.79 0.65 -9.47
N ALA A 213 15.54 1.11 -8.24
CA ALA A 213 16.39 0.86 -7.07
C ALA A 213 15.53 0.68 -5.84
N TRP A 214 16.18 0.36 -4.73
CA TRP A 214 15.54 0.28 -3.43
C TRP A 214 16.18 1.23 -2.45
N LEU A 215 15.36 1.84 -1.60
CA LEU A 215 15.78 2.59 -0.43
C LEU A 215 15.57 1.74 0.81
N ARG A 216 16.46 1.87 1.79
CA ARG A 216 16.24 1.38 3.15
C ARG A 216 16.82 2.37 4.17
N PHE A 217 16.17 2.48 5.31
CA PHE A 217 16.61 3.31 6.42
C PHE A 217 15.96 2.83 7.73
N ALA A 218 16.54 3.17 8.88
CA ALA A 218 15.95 2.87 10.19
C ALA A 218 14.58 3.56 10.30
N ALA A 219 13.50 2.82 10.60
CA ALA A 219 12.16 3.37 10.69
C ALA A 219 12.01 4.30 11.90
N PRO A 220 11.78 5.63 11.74
CA PRO A 220 11.76 6.55 12.88
C PRO A 220 10.65 6.27 13.89
N GLY A 221 9.50 5.79 13.41
CA GLY A 221 8.31 5.53 14.22
C GLY A 221 8.20 4.11 14.78
N LEU A 222 9.12 3.20 14.39
CA LEU A 222 9.12 1.80 14.82
C LEU A 222 10.56 1.37 15.15
N PRO A 223 11.03 1.58 16.38
CA PRO A 223 12.39 1.25 16.79
C PRO A 223 12.75 -0.22 16.50
N GLY A 224 13.91 -0.43 15.88
CA GLY A 224 14.39 -1.77 15.49
C GLY A 224 13.84 -2.28 14.14
N ASP A 225 12.93 -1.56 13.49
CA ASP A 225 12.44 -1.86 12.16
C ASP A 225 13.22 -1.08 11.08
N THR A 226 13.20 -1.60 9.87
CA THR A 226 13.78 -0.97 8.67
C THR A 226 12.66 -0.62 7.70
N ALA A 227 12.56 0.66 7.36
CA ALA A 227 11.69 1.14 6.29
C ALA A 227 12.31 0.81 4.93
N TRP A 228 11.47 0.36 3.99
CA TRP A 228 11.85 -0.02 2.64
C TRP A 228 10.99 0.72 1.63
N ALA A 229 11.59 1.15 0.52
CA ALA A 229 10.85 1.71 -0.61
C ALA A 229 11.50 1.35 -1.95
N GLN A 230 10.69 1.06 -2.95
CA GLN A 230 11.14 0.92 -4.33
C GLN A 230 11.10 2.26 -5.04
N VAL A 231 12.17 2.60 -5.77
CA VAL A 231 12.27 3.82 -6.58
C VAL A 231 12.21 3.47 -8.05
N PHE A 232 11.35 4.16 -8.78
CA PHE A 232 11.27 4.13 -10.24
C PHE A 232 11.76 5.47 -10.77
N GLU A 233 12.84 5.44 -11.53
CA GLU A 233 13.47 6.63 -12.08
C GLU A 233 13.23 6.69 -13.59
N PRO A 234 12.68 7.79 -14.15
CA PRO A 234 12.47 7.93 -15.58
C PRO A 234 13.78 8.04 -16.35
N VAL A 235 13.76 7.69 -17.64
CA VAL A 235 14.93 7.83 -18.51
C VAL A 235 15.04 9.27 -19.00
N GLY A 236 16.26 9.82 -18.97
CA GLY A 236 16.59 11.09 -19.65
C GLY A 236 16.01 12.35 -19.02
N VAL A 237 15.42 12.26 -17.84
CA VAL A 237 14.89 13.41 -17.10
C VAL A 237 15.85 13.76 -15.96
N ALA A 238 16.43 14.94 -16.02
CA ALA A 238 17.25 15.46 -14.94
C ALA A 238 16.36 16.01 -13.81
N ASN A 239 16.66 15.64 -12.55
CA ASN A 239 15.93 16.12 -11.38
C ASN A 239 14.39 15.97 -11.49
N PRO A 240 13.89 14.78 -11.79
CA PRO A 240 12.48 14.59 -12.05
C PRO A 240 11.64 14.96 -10.83
N PRO A 241 10.42 15.51 -11.01
CA PRO A 241 9.46 15.64 -9.92
C PRO A 241 9.14 14.25 -9.37
N THR A 242 8.90 14.17 -8.06
CA THR A 242 8.72 12.89 -7.37
C THR A 242 7.31 12.72 -6.86
N LEU A 243 6.72 11.52 -7.01
CA LEU A 243 5.54 11.08 -6.27
C LEU A 243 5.97 10.02 -5.24
N ILE A 244 5.59 10.22 -3.96
CA ILE A 244 5.60 9.18 -2.94
C ILE A 244 4.21 8.54 -2.95
N SER A 245 4.12 7.26 -3.39
CA SER A 245 2.86 6.55 -3.61
C SER A 245 2.64 5.47 -2.57
N LEU A 246 1.69 5.70 -1.66
CA LEU A 246 1.35 4.81 -0.55
C LEU A 246 0.30 3.78 -0.99
N HIS A 247 0.46 2.54 -0.53
CA HIS A 247 -0.41 1.41 -0.94
C HIS A 247 -1.63 1.22 0.00
N GLY A 248 -2.59 0.39 -0.41
CA GLY A 248 -3.73 -0.01 0.39
C GLY A 248 -3.39 -1.04 1.48
N ILE A 249 -4.31 -1.28 2.41
CA ILE A 249 -4.15 -2.30 3.47
C ILE A 249 -3.95 -3.70 2.88
N CYS A 250 -3.13 -4.51 3.51
CA CYS A 250 -2.80 -5.89 3.11
C CYS A 250 -2.15 -6.04 1.73
N MET A 251 -1.70 -4.96 1.11
CA MET A 251 -0.93 -5.03 -0.13
C MET A 251 0.54 -5.30 0.18
N GLU A 252 1.11 -6.23 -0.54
CA GLU A 252 2.52 -6.59 -0.43
C GLU A 252 3.23 -6.24 -1.73
N SER A 253 4.53 -5.91 -1.66
CA SER A 253 5.34 -5.50 -2.82
C SER A 253 5.23 -6.46 -4.00
N GLU A 254 5.10 -7.76 -3.71
CA GLU A 254 5.05 -8.80 -4.73
C GLU A 254 3.70 -8.93 -5.43
N HIS A 255 2.64 -8.31 -4.88
CA HIS A 255 1.33 -8.25 -5.54
C HIS A 255 1.36 -7.37 -6.80
N TRP A 256 2.23 -6.34 -6.82
CA TRP A 256 2.31 -5.36 -7.90
C TRP A 256 2.72 -5.96 -9.26
N GLY A 257 3.46 -7.07 -9.24
CA GLY A 257 4.03 -7.64 -10.46
C GLY A 257 3.14 -8.64 -11.22
N ARG A 258 1.98 -9.06 -10.69
CA ARG A 258 1.12 -10.07 -11.32
C ARG A 258 -0.38 -9.83 -11.22
N ALA A 259 -0.90 -9.61 -10.00
CA ALA A 259 -2.33 -9.53 -9.77
C ALA A 259 -2.84 -8.08 -9.77
N MET A 260 -1.97 -7.13 -9.44
CA MET A 260 -2.30 -5.74 -9.14
C MET A 260 -1.54 -4.74 -10.03
N ASP A 261 -1.03 -5.18 -11.17
CA ASP A 261 -0.33 -4.31 -12.12
C ASP A 261 -1.20 -3.15 -12.64
N SER A 262 -2.52 -3.33 -12.60
CA SER A 262 -3.48 -2.28 -12.96
C SER A 262 -3.63 -1.20 -11.89
N VAL A 263 -3.21 -1.47 -10.66
CA VAL A 263 -3.18 -0.48 -9.54
C VAL A 263 -1.81 0.17 -9.40
N ASP A 264 -0.77 -0.45 -9.97
CA ASP A 264 0.59 0.10 -9.92
C ASP A 264 0.71 1.32 -10.86
N VAL A 265 0.61 2.50 -10.25
CA VAL A 265 0.73 3.77 -10.97
C VAL A 265 2.18 4.12 -11.33
N ALA A 266 3.17 3.46 -10.68
CA ALA A 266 4.57 3.82 -10.83
C ALA A 266 5.10 3.70 -12.26
N PRO A 267 4.85 2.61 -13.01
CA PRO A 267 5.29 2.52 -14.39
C PRO A 267 4.68 3.60 -15.30
N ALA A 268 3.38 3.89 -15.13
CA ALA A 268 2.69 4.89 -15.93
C ALA A 268 3.23 6.30 -15.69
N LEU A 269 3.54 6.63 -14.45
CA LEU A 269 4.09 7.93 -14.07
C LEU A 269 5.57 8.07 -14.43
N ALA A 270 6.35 6.99 -14.35
CA ALA A 270 7.75 7.01 -14.84
C ALA A 270 7.80 7.32 -16.34
N LEU A 271 6.87 6.80 -17.15
CA LEU A 271 6.74 7.15 -18.57
C LEU A 271 6.38 8.63 -18.80
N LYS A 272 5.79 9.29 -17.81
CA LYS A 272 5.46 10.72 -17.84
C LYS A 272 6.56 11.60 -17.23
N GLY A 273 7.73 11.04 -16.99
CA GLY A 273 8.89 11.79 -16.48
C GLY A 273 8.91 12.00 -14.98
N LEU A 274 8.08 11.30 -14.19
CA LEU A 274 8.11 11.38 -12.74
C LEU A 274 8.98 10.28 -12.14
N ARG A 275 9.75 10.62 -11.10
CA ARG A 275 10.26 9.63 -10.15
C ARG A 275 9.10 9.16 -9.28
N VAL A 276 9.00 7.86 -9.03
CA VAL A 276 8.01 7.33 -8.09
C VAL A 276 8.73 6.57 -6.99
N ILE A 277 8.46 6.93 -5.74
CA ILE A 277 8.88 6.21 -4.54
C ILE A 277 7.66 5.44 -4.03
N ARG A 278 7.77 4.12 -3.97
CA ARG A 278 6.71 3.22 -3.48
C ARG A 278 7.19 2.50 -2.22
N PRO A 279 6.85 3.03 -1.02
CA PRO A 279 7.26 2.41 0.23
C PRO A 279 6.47 1.15 0.56
N GLU A 280 7.11 0.24 1.30
CA GLU A 280 6.44 -0.81 2.06
C GLU A 280 5.96 -0.20 3.37
N GLY A 281 4.66 -0.12 3.58
CA GLY A 281 4.08 0.44 4.80
C GLY A 281 4.48 -0.34 6.06
N PRO A 282 4.35 0.25 7.24
CA PRO A 282 4.57 -0.45 8.50
C PRO A 282 3.82 -1.78 8.54
N TRP A 283 4.52 -2.84 8.94
CA TRP A 283 4.01 -4.22 9.03
C TRP A 283 3.56 -4.87 7.71
N HIS A 284 3.97 -4.32 6.56
CA HIS A 284 3.71 -4.91 5.25
C HIS A 284 5.02 -5.41 4.60
N GLY A 285 4.90 -6.33 3.67
CA GLY A 285 6.03 -6.84 2.90
C GLY A 285 7.14 -7.41 3.79
N ARG A 286 8.37 -6.91 3.66
CA ARG A 286 9.54 -7.31 4.47
C ARG A 286 9.40 -6.99 5.95
N ARG A 287 8.46 -6.12 6.32
CA ARG A 287 8.25 -5.59 7.66
C ARG A 287 7.16 -6.32 8.43
N GLN A 288 6.70 -7.46 7.94
CA GLN A 288 5.72 -8.31 8.63
C GLN A 288 6.29 -8.79 9.96
N LEU A 289 5.48 -8.67 11.02
CA LEU A 289 5.84 -9.24 12.31
C LEU A 289 5.71 -10.77 12.27
N PRO A 290 6.54 -11.52 13.01
CA PRO A 290 6.39 -12.96 13.11
C PRO A 290 4.97 -13.38 13.50
N GLY A 291 4.42 -14.36 12.80
CA GLY A 291 3.06 -14.87 13.05
C GLY A 291 1.93 -13.95 12.57
N THR A 292 2.24 -12.87 11.82
CA THR A 292 1.24 -12.01 11.20
C THR A 292 1.39 -11.97 9.68
N TYR A 293 0.38 -11.47 8.97
CA TYR A 293 0.48 -11.14 7.55
C TYR A 293 0.46 -9.62 7.35
N GLY A 294 0.77 -9.17 6.14
CA GLY A 294 0.89 -7.75 5.83
C GLY A 294 -0.34 -6.93 6.25
N GLY A 295 -0.14 -5.95 7.15
CA GLY A 295 -1.18 -5.07 7.68
C GLY A 295 -2.07 -5.67 8.77
N GLU A 296 -1.97 -6.97 9.08
CA GLU A 296 -2.77 -7.58 10.15
C GLU A 296 -2.66 -6.84 11.48
N PRO A 297 -1.46 -6.43 11.97
CA PRO A 297 -1.35 -5.74 13.26
C PRO A 297 -2.15 -4.43 13.34
N ALA A 298 -2.31 -3.72 12.22
CA ALA A 298 -3.10 -2.50 12.18
C ALA A 298 -4.59 -2.78 12.42
N MET A 299 -5.13 -3.78 11.73
CA MET A 299 -6.53 -4.17 11.89
C MET A 299 -6.80 -4.89 13.22
N ALA A 300 -5.91 -5.80 13.61
CA ALA A 300 -6.08 -6.65 14.78
C ALA A 300 -6.07 -5.87 16.12
N GLN A 301 -5.39 -4.72 16.18
CA GLN A 301 -5.33 -3.85 17.35
C GLN A 301 -6.41 -2.74 17.33
N GLY A 302 -7.29 -2.72 16.34
CA GLY A 302 -8.34 -1.70 16.23
C GLY A 302 -7.77 -0.27 16.16
N PRO A 303 -8.32 0.71 16.88
CA PRO A 303 -7.88 2.10 16.82
C PRO A 303 -6.38 2.28 17.10
N LEU A 304 -5.83 1.56 18.08
CA LEU A 304 -4.41 1.65 18.44
C LEU A 304 -3.47 1.22 17.31
N GLY A 305 -3.86 0.18 16.56
CA GLY A 305 -3.06 -0.32 15.45
C GLY A 305 -2.96 0.70 14.32
N PHE A 306 -4.07 1.32 13.94
CA PHE A 306 -4.08 2.36 12.92
C PHE A 306 -3.35 3.64 13.37
N LEU A 307 -3.50 4.07 14.62
CA LEU A 307 -2.74 5.20 15.17
C LEU A 307 -1.23 4.98 15.06
N LYS A 308 -0.74 3.79 15.45
CA LYS A 308 0.67 3.43 15.34
C LYS A 308 1.14 3.39 13.88
N LEU A 309 0.34 2.80 12.99
CA LEU A 309 0.66 2.69 11.58
C LEU A 309 0.77 4.07 10.92
N PHE A 310 -0.25 4.92 11.08
CA PHE A 310 -0.25 6.26 10.51
C PHE A 310 0.93 7.10 11.01
N ARG A 311 1.17 7.08 12.34
CA ARG A 311 2.30 7.80 12.93
C ARG A 311 3.64 7.36 12.36
N ALA A 312 3.88 6.05 12.31
CA ALA A 312 5.13 5.50 11.78
C ALA A 312 5.29 5.83 10.28
N TRP A 313 4.25 5.62 9.49
CA TRP A 313 4.32 5.87 8.06
C TRP A 313 4.49 7.36 7.73
N GLY A 314 3.84 8.24 8.50
CA GLY A 314 4.01 9.68 8.36
C GLY A 314 5.44 10.14 8.61
N ALA A 315 6.08 9.61 9.66
CA ALA A 315 7.49 9.89 9.95
C ALA A 315 8.43 9.41 8.83
N GLU A 316 8.16 8.23 8.26
CA GLU A 316 8.93 7.68 7.13
C GLU A 316 8.74 8.50 5.84
N VAL A 317 7.53 9.00 5.60
CA VAL A 317 7.25 9.87 4.44
C VAL A 317 8.05 11.17 4.53
N ALA A 318 8.22 11.76 5.72
CA ALA A 318 9.06 12.94 5.90
C ALA A 318 10.53 12.68 5.49
N VAL A 319 11.08 11.52 5.88
CA VAL A 319 12.44 11.09 5.45
C VAL A 319 12.52 10.94 3.92
N MET A 320 11.50 10.37 3.30
CA MET A 320 11.47 10.19 1.84
C MET A 320 11.31 11.52 1.09
N ILE A 321 10.57 12.49 1.62
CA ILE A 321 10.49 13.84 1.05
C ILE A 321 11.87 14.51 1.10
N ASP A 322 12.55 14.48 2.25
CA ASP A 322 13.90 15.02 2.39
C ASP A 322 14.87 14.36 1.42
N TRP A 323 14.85 13.02 1.33
CA TRP A 323 15.67 12.30 0.36
C TRP A 323 15.39 12.74 -1.08
N ALA A 324 14.12 12.83 -1.49
CA ALA A 324 13.74 13.25 -2.85
C ALA A 324 14.23 14.67 -3.17
N ARG A 325 14.12 15.61 -2.21
CA ARG A 325 14.66 16.98 -2.35
C ARG A 325 16.17 16.98 -2.53
N ARG A 326 16.88 16.21 -1.72
CA ARG A 326 18.35 16.05 -1.85
C ARG A 326 18.76 15.40 -3.18
N GLN A 327 17.89 14.57 -3.79
CA GLN A 327 18.07 14.03 -5.13
C GLN A 327 17.65 15.00 -6.25
N GLY A 328 17.44 16.27 -5.94
CA GLY A 328 17.16 17.35 -6.88
C GLY A 328 15.71 17.53 -7.29
N SER A 329 14.73 16.81 -6.68
CA SER A 329 13.32 17.01 -7.00
C SER A 329 12.82 18.36 -6.50
N ALA A 330 12.56 19.29 -7.42
CA ALA A 330 11.97 20.59 -7.09
C ALA A 330 10.52 20.49 -6.62
N GLN A 331 9.79 19.47 -7.10
CA GLN A 331 8.39 19.19 -6.74
C GLN A 331 8.28 17.78 -6.19
N VAL A 332 7.67 17.62 -5.00
CA VAL A 332 7.38 16.32 -4.38
C VAL A 332 5.90 16.21 -4.09
N ALA A 333 5.22 15.31 -4.77
CA ALA A 333 3.84 14.96 -4.49
C ALA A 333 3.76 13.79 -3.50
N LEU A 334 2.68 13.73 -2.75
CA LEU A 334 2.29 12.61 -1.91
C LEU A 334 0.96 12.05 -2.39
N GLY A 335 0.75 10.76 -2.22
CA GLY A 335 -0.56 10.20 -2.48
C GLY A 335 -0.63 8.71 -2.26
N GLY A 336 -1.77 8.13 -2.60
CA GLY A 336 -1.96 6.71 -2.45
C GLY A 336 -3.39 6.27 -2.67
N VAL A 337 -3.61 4.98 -2.43
CA VAL A 337 -4.91 4.33 -2.56
C VAL A 337 -5.39 3.80 -1.21
N SER A 338 -6.69 3.98 -0.89
CA SER A 338 -7.28 3.40 0.32
C SER A 338 -6.52 3.81 1.59
N LEU A 339 -5.96 2.87 2.35
CA LEU A 339 -5.11 3.15 3.52
C LEU A 339 -4.01 4.17 3.21
N GLY A 340 -3.37 4.08 2.04
CA GLY A 340 -2.36 5.04 1.61
C GLY A 340 -2.93 6.43 1.37
N ALA A 341 -4.15 6.54 0.86
CA ALA A 341 -4.85 7.81 0.72
C ALA A 341 -5.25 8.40 2.09
N LEU A 342 -5.76 7.54 3.01
CA LEU A 342 -6.06 7.93 4.39
C LEU A 342 -4.80 8.45 5.12
N THR A 343 -3.67 7.79 4.94
CA THR A 343 -2.38 8.25 5.49
C THR A 343 -1.95 9.57 4.87
N SER A 344 -2.06 9.69 3.55
CA SER A 344 -1.63 10.89 2.81
C SER A 344 -2.43 12.14 3.18
N GLN A 345 -3.75 12.00 3.40
CA GLN A 345 -4.58 13.13 3.81
C GLN A 345 -4.24 13.63 5.22
N LEU A 346 -3.86 12.71 6.14
CA LEU A 346 -3.38 13.08 7.48
C LEU A 346 -2.03 13.81 7.41
N ILE A 347 -1.10 13.29 6.61
CA ILE A 347 0.21 13.93 6.41
C ILE A 347 0.02 15.31 5.78
N ALA A 348 -0.90 15.47 4.84
CA ALA A 348 -1.17 16.77 4.21
C ALA A 348 -1.60 17.83 5.24
N VAL A 349 -2.39 17.46 6.25
CA VAL A 349 -2.78 18.35 7.36
C VAL A 349 -1.61 18.59 8.31
N ALA A 350 -0.92 17.54 8.75
CA ALA A 350 0.21 17.65 9.68
C ALA A 350 1.35 18.50 9.10
N ALA A 351 1.64 18.33 7.81
CA ALA A 351 2.73 19.01 7.11
C ALA A 351 2.55 20.53 7.02
N LYS A 352 1.37 21.06 7.32
CA LYS A 352 1.17 22.52 7.40
C LYS A 352 2.08 23.19 8.44
N SER A 353 2.42 22.45 9.51
CA SER A 353 3.33 22.90 10.57
C SER A 353 4.80 22.53 10.33
N TRP A 354 5.08 21.71 9.29
CA TRP A 354 6.45 21.25 9.02
C TRP A 354 7.30 22.34 8.35
N PRO A 355 8.64 22.25 8.40
CA PRO A 355 9.53 23.05 7.56
C PRO A 355 9.14 23.00 6.09
N ALA A 356 9.30 24.09 5.37
CA ALA A 356 8.80 24.23 3.98
C ALA A 356 9.34 23.15 3.04
N GLU A 357 10.61 22.76 3.22
CA GLU A 357 11.31 21.73 2.45
C GLU A 357 10.76 20.32 2.66
N LEU A 358 10.06 20.07 3.76
CA LEU A 358 9.41 18.79 4.08
C LEU A 358 7.93 18.76 3.71
N ARG A 359 7.36 19.87 3.23
CA ARG A 359 5.96 19.91 2.80
C ARG A 359 5.82 19.28 1.40
N PRO A 360 4.83 18.39 1.20
CA PRO A 360 4.50 17.97 -0.16
C PRO A 360 3.88 19.12 -0.95
N ASP A 361 4.22 19.23 -2.24
CA ASP A 361 3.74 20.29 -3.15
C ASP A 361 2.38 19.97 -3.76
N ALA A 362 2.04 18.71 -3.90
CA ALA A 362 0.79 18.22 -4.47
C ALA A 362 0.32 16.94 -3.77
N LEU A 363 -0.97 16.63 -3.96
CA LEU A 363 -1.60 15.46 -3.34
C LEU A 363 -2.45 14.71 -4.37
N VAL A 364 -2.39 13.36 -4.35
CA VAL A 364 -3.31 12.51 -5.09
C VAL A 364 -3.95 11.47 -4.17
N LEU A 365 -5.28 11.50 -4.06
CA LEU A 365 -6.05 10.61 -3.19
C LEU A 365 -6.98 9.73 -4.03
N ILE A 366 -6.87 8.41 -3.87
CA ILE A 366 -7.68 7.44 -4.60
C ILE A 366 -8.43 6.59 -3.58
N ALA A 367 -9.77 6.55 -3.70
CA ALA A 367 -10.65 5.81 -2.80
C ALA A 367 -10.39 6.16 -1.32
N CYS A 368 -10.67 7.40 -0.94
CA CYS A 368 -10.47 7.94 0.41
C CYS A 368 -11.79 8.39 1.06
N SER A 369 -11.76 8.58 2.37
CA SER A 369 -12.86 9.17 3.16
C SER A 369 -12.26 10.01 4.28
N GLU A 370 -12.91 11.13 4.64
CA GLU A 370 -12.54 11.88 5.84
C GLU A 370 -13.23 11.35 7.10
N ASP A 371 -14.32 10.61 6.94
CA ASP A 371 -15.11 10.05 8.03
C ASP A 371 -14.66 8.61 8.31
N LEU A 372 -13.79 8.45 9.29
CA LEU A 372 -13.31 7.14 9.71
C LEU A 372 -14.31 6.42 10.64
N LYS A 373 -15.30 7.12 11.20
CA LYS A 373 -16.41 6.46 11.91
C LYS A 373 -17.21 5.62 10.94
N ASP A 374 -17.61 6.20 9.79
CA ASP A 374 -18.30 5.47 8.75
C ASP A 374 -17.46 4.29 8.23
N VAL A 375 -16.14 4.48 8.03
CA VAL A 375 -15.23 3.38 7.63
C VAL A 375 -15.23 2.24 8.66
N ALA A 376 -15.19 2.56 9.96
CA ALA A 376 -15.09 1.56 11.03
C ALA A 376 -16.42 0.83 11.33
N PHE A 377 -17.55 1.52 11.23
CA PHE A 377 -18.85 0.98 11.63
C PHE A 377 -19.78 0.63 10.47
N GLN A 378 -19.65 1.30 9.32
CA GLN A 378 -20.48 1.11 8.13
C GLN A 378 -19.69 0.51 6.96
N GLY A 379 -18.36 0.60 6.99
CA GLY A 379 -17.50 0.11 5.91
C GLY A 379 -17.67 -1.40 5.68
N SER A 380 -17.83 -1.78 4.42
CA SER A 380 -18.11 -3.18 4.04
C SER A 380 -17.02 -4.17 4.49
N LEU A 381 -15.74 -3.78 4.49
CA LEU A 381 -14.66 -4.63 5.00
C LEU A 381 -14.70 -4.74 6.52
N ALA A 382 -14.90 -3.64 7.25
CA ALA A 382 -15.02 -3.64 8.71
C ALA A 382 -16.16 -4.54 9.18
N ALA A 383 -17.31 -4.45 8.53
CA ALA A 383 -18.45 -5.32 8.77
C ALA A 383 -18.15 -6.79 8.44
N ALA A 384 -17.48 -7.07 7.32
CA ALA A 384 -17.18 -8.43 6.87
C ALA A 384 -16.18 -9.16 7.78
N ILE A 385 -15.25 -8.44 8.42
CA ILE A 385 -14.32 -9.00 9.43
C ILE A 385 -14.87 -8.95 10.85
N GLY A 386 -16.05 -8.33 11.08
CA GLY A 386 -16.71 -8.26 12.38
C GLY A 386 -16.09 -7.25 13.36
N LEU A 387 -15.42 -6.20 12.87
CA LEU A 387 -14.74 -5.20 13.70
C LEU A 387 -15.66 -4.55 14.76
N PRO A 388 -16.90 -4.08 14.43
CA PRO A 388 -17.77 -3.46 15.44
C PRO A 388 -18.10 -4.38 16.62
N ALA A 389 -18.38 -5.66 16.34
CA ALA A 389 -18.67 -6.65 17.39
C ALA A 389 -17.43 -6.95 18.25
N ARG A 390 -16.24 -6.96 17.66
CA ARG A 390 -14.98 -7.16 18.39
C ARG A 390 -14.64 -5.97 19.29
N LEU A 391 -14.88 -4.74 18.82
CA LEU A 391 -14.74 -3.53 19.64
C LEU A 391 -15.69 -3.59 20.84
N ALA A 392 -16.97 -3.86 20.62
CA ALA A 392 -17.98 -3.97 21.69
C ALA A 392 -17.62 -5.06 22.72
N ALA A 393 -17.10 -6.22 22.26
CA ALA A 393 -16.65 -7.30 23.14
C ALA A 393 -15.47 -6.91 24.05
N GLN A 394 -14.67 -5.90 23.67
CA GLN A 394 -13.59 -5.32 24.48
C GLN A 394 -14.04 -4.09 25.31
N GLY A 395 -15.35 -3.81 25.35
CA GLY A 395 -15.92 -2.72 26.12
C GLY A 395 -15.83 -1.34 25.46
N TRP A 396 -15.53 -1.26 24.15
CA TRP A 396 -15.56 -0.01 23.42
C TRP A 396 -16.99 0.43 23.14
N THR A 397 -17.32 1.65 23.50
CA THR A 397 -18.50 2.34 23.00
C THR A 397 -18.17 3.09 21.70
N GLU A 398 -19.18 3.47 20.95
CA GLU A 398 -19.00 4.28 19.75
C GLU A 398 -18.32 5.62 20.08
N ALA A 399 -18.69 6.25 21.19
CA ALA A 399 -18.07 7.48 21.68
C ALA A 399 -16.58 7.32 22.04
N ASP A 400 -16.19 6.15 22.61
CA ASP A 400 -14.77 5.87 22.86
C ASP A 400 -13.99 5.78 21.56
N VAL A 401 -14.53 5.12 20.55
CA VAL A 401 -13.89 5.02 19.23
C VAL A 401 -13.78 6.41 18.60
N GLU A 402 -14.87 7.18 18.53
CA GLU A 402 -14.91 8.53 17.97
C GLU A 402 -13.81 9.43 18.57
N ARG A 403 -13.60 9.35 19.87
CA ARG A 403 -12.57 10.11 20.56
C ARG A 403 -11.19 9.90 19.95
N TYR A 404 -10.81 8.67 19.60
CA TYR A 404 -9.50 8.38 18.99
C TYR A 404 -9.49 8.61 17.48
N LEU A 405 -10.64 8.47 16.79
CA LEU A 405 -10.75 8.77 15.37
C LEU A 405 -10.42 10.23 15.06
N THR A 406 -10.67 11.16 16.01
CA THR A 406 -10.31 12.58 15.84
C THR A 406 -8.84 12.80 15.47
N LEU A 407 -7.93 11.90 15.89
CA LEU A 407 -6.51 11.95 15.57
C LEU A 407 -6.17 11.35 14.21
N MET A 408 -7.09 10.59 13.62
CA MET A 408 -6.92 9.87 12.35
C MET A 408 -7.76 10.47 11.22
N GLU A 409 -8.47 11.54 11.47
CA GLU A 409 -9.27 12.30 10.50
C GLU A 409 -8.58 13.60 10.09
N PRO A 410 -8.62 13.98 8.80
CA PRO A 410 -7.95 15.17 8.29
C PRO A 410 -8.77 16.45 8.59
N ARG A 411 -8.95 16.79 9.89
CA ARG A 411 -9.83 17.87 10.34
C ARG A 411 -9.35 19.28 9.97
N GLY A 412 -8.05 19.43 9.67
CA GLY A 412 -7.42 20.68 9.29
C GLY A 412 -7.43 20.93 7.77
N GLU A 413 -6.85 22.06 7.39
CA GLU A 413 -6.53 22.38 5.99
C GLU A 413 -5.21 21.73 5.58
N PRO A 414 -5.06 21.29 4.32
CA PRO A 414 -3.82 20.70 3.82
C PRO A 414 -2.73 21.76 3.65
N ALA A 415 -1.47 21.30 3.58
CA ALA A 415 -0.30 22.17 3.41
C ALA A 415 -0.20 22.79 2.00
N MET A 416 -0.86 22.19 1.00
CA MET A 416 -0.86 22.64 -0.39
C MET A 416 -2.16 23.34 -0.76
N ALA A 417 -2.12 24.15 -1.83
CA ALA A 417 -3.30 24.82 -2.35
C ALA A 417 -4.30 23.83 -2.98
N PRO A 418 -5.61 24.13 -2.99
CA PRO A 418 -6.65 23.25 -3.54
C PRO A 418 -6.41 22.79 -4.98
N ASN A 419 -5.86 23.65 -5.84
CA ASN A 419 -5.54 23.31 -7.23
C ASN A 419 -4.35 22.34 -7.40
N LYS A 420 -3.66 22.00 -6.31
CA LYS A 420 -2.60 21.01 -6.25
C LYS A 420 -3.08 19.64 -5.73
N ILE A 421 -4.38 19.49 -5.49
CA ILE A 421 -4.98 18.26 -4.99
C ILE A 421 -5.77 17.59 -6.11
N VAL A 422 -5.50 16.31 -6.36
CA VAL A 422 -6.24 15.44 -7.29
C VAL A 422 -6.97 14.38 -6.48
N MET A 423 -8.26 14.17 -6.72
CA MET A 423 -9.05 13.14 -6.04
C MET A 423 -9.78 12.25 -7.04
N VAL A 424 -9.75 10.93 -6.77
CA VAL A 424 -10.45 9.91 -7.55
C VAL A 424 -11.35 9.12 -6.62
N LEU A 425 -12.67 9.27 -6.79
CA LEU A 425 -13.66 8.66 -5.90
C LEU A 425 -14.59 7.74 -6.67
N GLY A 426 -14.90 6.60 -6.08
CA GLY A 426 -15.91 5.68 -6.56
C GLY A 426 -17.27 5.99 -5.95
N GLU A 427 -18.28 6.32 -6.76
CA GLU A 427 -19.64 6.67 -6.28
C GLU A 427 -20.34 5.51 -5.57
N ALA A 428 -19.89 4.26 -5.82
CA ALA A 428 -20.37 3.05 -5.16
C ALA A 428 -19.34 2.47 -4.16
N ASP A 429 -18.36 3.27 -3.69
CA ASP A 429 -17.42 2.85 -2.67
C ASP A 429 -18.14 2.78 -1.31
N ASP A 430 -18.21 1.59 -0.76
CA ASP A 430 -18.77 1.28 0.56
C ASP A 430 -17.73 0.78 1.55
N LEU A 431 -16.45 0.70 1.15
CA LEU A 431 -15.34 0.35 2.03
C LEU A 431 -14.73 1.61 2.68
N THR A 432 -14.45 2.62 1.86
CA THR A 432 -14.20 4.01 2.29
C THR A 432 -15.35 4.86 1.73
N PRO A 433 -16.46 5.03 2.47
CA PRO A 433 -17.70 5.54 1.93
C PRO A 433 -17.54 6.81 1.12
N PHE A 434 -18.14 6.83 -0.08
CA PHE A 434 -18.06 7.93 -1.05
C PHE A 434 -18.44 9.29 -0.46
N SER A 435 -19.44 9.31 0.45
CA SER A 435 -19.89 10.51 1.16
C SER A 435 -18.76 11.25 1.85
N GLY A 436 -17.90 10.53 2.57
CA GLY A 436 -16.76 11.10 3.28
C GLY A 436 -15.66 11.61 2.33
N GLY A 437 -15.41 10.92 1.20
CA GLY A 437 -14.48 11.42 0.19
C GLY A 437 -14.98 12.69 -0.49
N LEU A 438 -16.27 12.75 -0.81
CA LEU A 438 -16.89 13.93 -1.41
C LEU A 438 -16.95 15.10 -0.42
N ALA A 439 -17.20 14.84 0.87
CA ALA A 439 -17.17 15.85 1.93
C ALA A 439 -15.77 16.46 2.06
N LEU A 440 -14.73 15.63 2.05
CA LEU A 440 -13.33 16.08 2.05
C LEU A 440 -13.03 16.98 0.84
N ALA A 441 -13.43 16.56 -0.37
CA ALA A 441 -13.21 17.34 -1.59
C ALA A 441 -13.85 18.73 -1.52
N ARG A 442 -15.07 18.82 -0.98
CA ARG A 442 -15.79 20.07 -0.77
C ARG A 442 -15.12 20.94 0.28
N ARG A 443 -14.75 20.38 1.42
CA ARG A 443 -14.12 21.09 2.53
C ARG A 443 -12.75 21.66 2.13
N TRP A 444 -11.96 20.90 1.37
CA TRP A 444 -10.67 21.34 0.84
C TRP A 444 -10.80 22.13 -0.47
N GLN A 445 -12.01 22.41 -0.93
CA GLN A 445 -12.30 23.20 -2.14
C GLN A 445 -11.57 22.68 -3.38
N VAL A 446 -11.47 21.36 -3.53
CA VAL A 446 -10.82 20.73 -4.67
C VAL A 446 -11.53 21.15 -5.96
N PRO A 447 -10.81 21.75 -6.95
CA PRO A 447 -11.44 22.19 -8.18
C PRO A 447 -12.08 21.02 -8.96
N PRO A 448 -13.21 21.24 -9.65
CA PRO A 448 -13.85 20.18 -10.44
C PRO A 448 -12.94 19.50 -11.46
N VAL A 449 -11.98 20.23 -12.04
CA VAL A 449 -10.99 19.66 -12.98
C VAL A 449 -10.03 18.65 -12.32
N ASN A 450 -9.90 18.67 -11.00
CA ASN A 450 -9.06 17.76 -10.22
C ASN A 450 -9.88 16.69 -9.48
N LEU A 451 -11.22 16.70 -9.59
CA LEU A 451 -12.10 15.75 -8.92
C LEU A 451 -12.69 14.77 -9.93
N PHE A 452 -12.27 13.52 -9.87
CA PHE A 452 -12.69 12.47 -10.79
C PHE A 452 -13.66 11.53 -10.09
N LEU A 453 -14.95 11.69 -10.37
CA LEU A 453 -16.03 10.83 -9.87
C LEU A 453 -16.29 9.71 -10.88
N ARG A 454 -16.41 8.47 -10.40
CA ARG A 454 -16.59 7.28 -11.24
C ARG A 454 -17.67 6.36 -10.68
N PRO A 455 -18.55 5.78 -11.52
CA PRO A 455 -19.64 4.91 -11.07
C PRO A 455 -19.13 3.52 -10.67
N GLN A 456 -18.09 3.45 -9.84
CA GLN A 456 -17.34 2.27 -9.45
C GLN A 456 -17.26 2.21 -7.93
N GLY A 457 -16.89 1.03 -7.38
CA GLY A 457 -16.60 0.84 -5.97
C GLY A 457 -15.12 0.97 -5.66
N HIS A 458 -14.74 0.52 -4.49
CA HIS A 458 -13.42 0.72 -3.89
C HIS A 458 -12.25 0.16 -4.71
N PHE A 459 -12.35 -1.12 -5.11
CA PHE A 459 -11.27 -1.78 -5.86
C PHE A 459 -11.30 -1.37 -7.33
N SER A 460 -12.50 -1.35 -7.92
CA SER A 460 -12.64 -1.07 -9.34
C SER A 460 -12.25 0.36 -9.71
N VAL A 461 -12.42 1.36 -8.84
CA VAL A 461 -12.00 2.74 -9.10
C VAL A 461 -10.47 2.86 -9.20
N ALA A 462 -9.75 2.12 -8.35
CA ALA A 462 -8.29 2.10 -8.39
C ALA A 462 -7.76 1.32 -9.61
N PHE A 463 -8.34 0.15 -9.92
CA PHE A 463 -7.96 -0.65 -11.10
C PHE A 463 -8.20 0.08 -12.42
N ASP A 464 -9.22 0.94 -12.48
CA ASP A 464 -9.57 1.69 -13.68
C ASP A 464 -8.56 2.80 -14.06
N LEU A 465 -7.65 3.17 -13.16
CA LEU A 465 -6.57 4.12 -13.46
C LEU A 465 -5.67 3.66 -14.61
N ALA A 466 -5.47 2.36 -14.76
CA ALA A 466 -4.71 1.80 -15.87
C ALA A 466 -5.38 1.98 -17.25
N ARG A 467 -6.71 2.13 -17.28
CA ARG A 467 -7.52 2.33 -18.48
C ARG A 467 -7.86 3.79 -18.70
N ARG A 468 -8.07 4.52 -17.63
CA ARG A 468 -8.46 5.93 -17.62
C ARG A 468 -7.46 6.74 -16.82
N PRO A 469 -6.27 7.04 -17.38
CA PRO A 469 -5.15 7.64 -16.67
C PRO A 469 -5.30 9.15 -16.43
N GLN A 470 -6.40 9.79 -16.82
CA GLN A 470 -6.58 11.24 -16.73
C GLN A 470 -6.21 11.84 -15.36
N PRO A 471 -6.51 11.17 -14.19
CA PRO A 471 -6.04 11.69 -12.90
C PRO A 471 -4.52 11.73 -12.79
N LEU A 472 -3.81 10.74 -13.39
CA LEU A 472 -2.36 10.68 -13.39
C LEU A 472 -1.77 11.69 -14.38
N ASP A 473 -2.45 11.93 -15.51
CA ASP A 473 -2.09 12.99 -16.46
C ASP A 473 -2.18 14.35 -15.75
N ARG A 474 -3.30 14.57 -15.03
CA ARG A 474 -3.51 15.80 -14.28
C ARG A 474 -2.45 16.03 -13.20
N LEU A 475 -2.05 14.97 -12.48
CA LEU A 475 -0.95 15.07 -11.50
C LEU A 475 0.37 15.45 -12.18
N ALA A 476 0.68 14.84 -13.32
CA ALA A 476 1.89 15.15 -14.08
C ALA A 476 1.91 16.63 -14.56
N GLU A 477 0.79 17.14 -15.06
CA GLU A 477 0.63 18.57 -15.40
C GLU A 477 0.87 19.49 -14.18
N ILE A 478 0.29 19.15 -13.02
CA ILE A 478 0.45 19.94 -11.78
C ILE A 478 1.92 20.01 -11.35
N LEU A 479 2.69 18.93 -11.60
CA LEU A 479 4.10 18.84 -11.26
C LEU A 479 5.03 19.37 -12.35
N GLY A 480 4.49 19.83 -13.48
CA GLY A 480 5.27 20.40 -14.58
C GLY A 480 6.10 19.38 -15.37
N SER A 481 5.64 18.11 -15.43
CA SER A 481 6.30 17.02 -16.15
C SER A 481 5.53 16.57 -17.41
N ALA A 482 4.49 17.32 -17.80
CA ALA A 482 3.69 17.05 -18.98
C ALA A 482 4.22 17.76 -20.22
#